data_0bedb1f0ee63f46ffc578715b1f61c52
#
_entry.id   0bedb1f0ee63f46ffc578715b1f61c52
#
_cell.length_a   1.000
_cell.length_b   1.000
_cell.length_c   1.000
_cell.angle_alpha   90.00
_cell.angle_beta   90.00
_cell.angle_gamma   90.00
#
_symmetry.space_group_name_H-M   'P 1'
#
loop_
_entity.id
_entity.type
_entity.pdbx_description
1 polymer ?
#
loop_
_entity_poly.entity_id
_entity_poly.type
_entity_poly.pdbx_seq_one_letter_code
_entity_poly.pdbx_strand_id
1 'polypeptide(L)'
;ATFRHIDSRLQGHPTTHEGLPGIRIASGSLGQGLSVALGAAQAKKLNNDSKLVYTLHGDGELQEGQNWEAIMYASAKKVDNIIATIDVNGKQIDGSTDEVLPMGSLKAKFEAFGWDVLEVEEGNDIEAILAGLATAKSLTGKGKPVCILLHTEMGNGVDFMMHTHAWHGKAPNDEQLAN
;
A
#
# COMPACT_ATOMS: atom_id res chain seq x y z
N ALA A 1 0.43 25.10 11.61
CA ALA A 1 0.12 23.72 11.28
C ALA A 1 -0.62 23.08 12.44
N THR A 2 -1.72 22.36 12.14
CA THR A 2 -2.59 21.75 13.17
C THR A 2 -2.54 20.22 13.13
N PHE A 3 -1.61 19.62 12.37
CA PHE A 3 -1.48 18.18 12.22
C PHE A 3 -1.29 17.50 13.60
N ARG A 4 -2.09 16.50 13.89
CA ARG A 4 -2.11 15.72 15.15
C ARG A 4 -2.40 16.53 16.43
N HIS A 5 -2.90 17.75 16.31
CA HIS A 5 -3.41 18.47 17.47
C HIS A 5 -4.82 17.95 17.85
N ILE A 6 -5.16 18.05 19.15
CA ILE A 6 -6.52 17.77 19.61
C ILE A 6 -7.49 18.70 18.85
N ASP A 7 -8.65 18.20 18.47
CA ASP A 7 -9.68 18.89 17.68
C ASP A 7 -9.26 19.28 16.25
N SER A 8 -8.08 18.89 15.78
CA SER A 8 -7.71 19.06 14.39
C SER A 8 -8.35 17.99 13.52
N ARG A 9 -8.78 18.38 12.32
CA ARG A 9 -9.22 17.42 11.29
C ARG A 9 -8.04 16.64 10.67
N LEU A 10 -6.80 17.12 10.84
CA LEU A 10 -5.58 16.50 10.30
C LEU A 10 -4.97 15.58 11.34
N GLN A 11 -5.38 14.32 11.33
CA GLN A 11 -4.91 13.29 12.24
C GLN A 11 -3.83 12.39 11.60
N GLY A 12 -3.05 11.68 12.43
CA GLY A 12 -2.02 10.75 11.98
C GLY A 12 -2.59 9.52 11.26
N HIS A 13 -3.78 9.07 11.70
CA HIS A 13 -4.56 8.05 11.03
C HIS A 13 -5.89 8.68 10.60
N PRO A 14 -6.09 8.95 9.30
CA PRO A 14 -7.29 9.63 8.83
C PRO A 14 -8.52 8.74 9.01
N THR A 15 -9.64 9.36 9.37
CA THR A 15 -10.95 8.70 9.44
C THR A 15 -11.98 9.50 8.66
N THR A 16 -13.12 8.86 8.40
CA THR A 16 -14.27 9.53 7.75
C THR A 16 -14.96 10.52 8.69
N HIS A 17 -14.72 10.42 9.99
CA HIS A 17 -15.31 11.29 11.01
C HIS A 17 -14.90 12.76 10.85
N GLU A 18 -13.65 13.02 10.48
CA GLU A 18 -13.14 14.38 10.29
C GLU A 18 -13.69 15.06 9.02
N GLY A 19 -14.41 14.32 8.18
CA GLY A 19 -15.06 14.85 6.98
C GLY A 19 -14.08 15.46 5.95
N LEU A 20 -12.85 14.93 5.86
CA LEU A 20 -11.88 15.37 4.87
C LEU A 20 -12.26 14.88 3.47
N PRO A 21 -12.20 15.72 2.44
CA PRO A 21 -12.45 15.30 1.06
C PRO A 21 -11.48 14.17 0.65
N GLY A 22 -12.02 13.12 0.04
CA GLY A 22 -11.23 11.99 -0.45
C GLY A 22 -11.01 10.86 0.56
N ILE A 23 -11.16 11.08 1.85
CA ILE A 23 -11.09 10.03 2.87
C ILE A 23 -12.40 9.23 2.87
N ARG A 24 -12.34 7.98 2.42
CA ARG A 24 -13.50 7.10 2.23
C ARG A 24 -13.59 5.99 3.28
N ILE A 25 -12.48 5.65 3.91
CA ILE A 25 -12.41 4.67 4.99
C ILE A 25 -11.49 5.18 6.10
N ALA A 26 -11.66 4.68 7.30
CA ALA A 26 -10.69 4.86 8.38
C ALA A 26 -9.46 3.98 8.09
N SER A 27 -8.27 4.49 8.37
CA SER A 27 -7.02 3.77 8.22
C SER A 27 -6.24 3.66 9.54
N GLY A 28 -5.10 2.93 9.52
CA GLY A 28 -4.31 2.65 10.72
C GLY A 28 -4.56 1.27 11.33
N SER A 29 -5.75 0.66 11.07
CA SER A 29 -5.98 -0.75 11.34
C SER A 29 -5.52 -1.55 10.12
N LEU A 30 -4.28 -2.04 10.17
CA LEU A 30 -3.62 -2.69 9.04
C LEU A 30 -4.39 -3.94 8.56
N GLY A 31 -4.24 -4.26 7.29
CA GLY A 31 -4.83 -5.44 6.65
C GLY A 31 -6.28 -5.31 6.18
N GLN A 32 -6.99 -4.22 6.53
CA GLN A 32 -8.41 -4.09 6.17
C GLN A 32 -8.64 -3.42 4.81
N GLY A 33 -7.68 -2.60 4.38
CA GLY A 33 -7.82 -1.77 3.18
C GLY A 33 -8.10 -2.57 1.91
N LEU A 34 -7.43 -3.70 1.72
CA LEU A 34 -7.60 -4.55 0.54
C LEU A 34 -9.01 -5.14 0.46
N SER A 35 -9.55 -5.66 1.56
CA SER A 35 -10.91 -6.23 1.59
C SER A 35 -11.98 -5.17 1.26
N VAL A 36 -11.83 -3.95 1.81
CA VAL A 36 -12.74 -2.83 1.50
C VAL A 36 -12.63 -2.43 0.03
N ALA A 37 -11.42 -2.34 -0.50
CA ALA A 37 -11.18 -2.02 -1.90
C ALA A 37 -11.76 -3.06 -2.87
N LEU A 38 -11.68 -4.35 -2.52
CA LEU A 38 -12.30 -5.42 -3.30
C LEU A 38 -13.82 -5.28 -3.34
N GLY A 39 -14.44 -4.92 -2.21
CA GLY A 39 -15.88 -4.61 -2.17
C GLY A 39 -16.23 -3.44 -3.10
N ALA A 40 -15.44 -2.38 -3.09
CA ALA A 40 -15.62 -1.23 -3.98
C ALA A 40 -15.42 -1.62 -5.47
N ALA A 41 -14.40 -2.43 -5.77
CA ALA A 41 -14.12 -2.90 -7.12
C ALA A 41 -15.26 -3.77 -7.66
N GLN A 42 -15.79 -4.67 -6.85
CA GLN A 42 -16.96 -5.49 -7.17
C GLN A 42 -18.21 -4.64 -7.42
N ALA A 43 -18.49 -3.67 -6.55
CA ALA A 43 -19.62 -2.76 -6.72
C ALA A 43 -19.52 -1.98 -8.04
N LYS A 44 -18.32 -1.55 -8.44
CA LYS A 44 -18.09 -0.92 -9.76
C LYS A 44 -18.42 -1.87 -10.91
N LYS A 45 -17.96 -3.10 -10.86
CA LYS A 45 -18.29 -4.12 -11.89
C LYS A 45 -19.79 -4.36 -12.00
N LEU A 46 -20.49 -4.48 -10.87
CA LEU A 46 -21.95 -4.67 -10.83
C LEU A 46 -22.70 -3.47 -11.43
N ASN A 47 -22.18 -2.27 -11.27
CA ASN A 47 -22.77 -1.04 -11.79
C ASN A 47 -22.30 -0.68 -13.22
N ASN A 48 -21.50 -1.55 -13.88
CA ASN A 48 -20.86 -1.28 -15.17
C ASN A 48 -19.99 0.00 -15.15
N ASP A 49 -19.40 0.34 -14.00
CA ASP A 49 -18.45 1.44 -13.85
C ASP A 49 -17.04 0.93 -14.19
N SER A 50 -16.44 1.44 -15.24
CA SER A 50 -15.12 1.04 -15.75
C SER A 50 -13.93 1.61 -14.96
N LYS A 51 -14.18 2.42 -13.92
CA LYS A 51 -13.10 3.02 -13.14
C LYS A 51 -12.36 1.97 -12.30
N LEU A 52 -11.05 2.14 -12.24
CA LEU A 52 -10.18 1.29 -11.44
C LEU A 52 -10.22 1.67 -9.96
N VAL A 53 -9.91 0.69 -9.11
CA VAL A 53 -9.67 0.88 -7.68
C VAL A 53 -8.18 0.68 -7.43
N TYR A 54 -7.58 1.58 -6.67
CA TYR A 54 -6.16 1.54 -6.29
C TYR A 54 -6.05 1.37 -4.79
N THR A 55 -5.09 0.57 -4.35
CA THR A 55 -4.73 0.42 -2.94
C THR A 55 -3.23 0.60 -2.75
N LEU A 56 -2.84 1.03 -1.56
CA LEU A 56 -1.45 1.12 -1.14
C LEU A 56 -1.33 0.43 0.22
N HIS A 57 -0.39 -0.50 0.32
CA HIS A 57 -0.11 -1.31 1.50
C HIS A 57 1.38 -1.29 1.82
N GLY A 58 1.73 -1.49 3.10
CA GLY A 58 3.09 -1.80 3.49
C GLY A 58 3.38 -3.30 3.40
N ASP A 59 4.63 -3.68 3.25
CA ASP A 59 5.06 -5.08 3.29
C ASP A 59 4.82 -5.72 4.67
N GLY A 60 5.10 -4.99 5.77
CA GLY A 60 4.76 -5.44 7.11
C GLY A 60 3.25 -5.62 7.31
N GLU A 61 2.40 -4.82 6.66
CA GLU A 61 0.96 -4.99 6.66
C GLU A 61 0.52 -6.33 6.08
N LEU A 62 1.26 -6.89 5.13
CA LEU A 62 0.94 -8.18 4.52
C LEU A 62 1.14 -9.36 5.48
N GLN A 63 1.71 -9.16 6.67
CA GLN A 63 1.75 -10.16 7.73
C GLN A 63 0.36 -10.41 8.34
N GLU A 64 -0.60 -9.50 8.14
CA GLU A 64 -1.99 -9.69 8.53
C GLU A 64 -2.69 -10.74 7.64
N GLY A 65 -3.19 -11.83 8.27
CA GLY A 65 -3.77 -12.97 7.55
C GLY A 65 -4.93 -12.63 6.63
N GLN A 66 -5.76 -11.65 7.01
CA GLN A 66 -6.90 -11.20 6.21
C GLN A 66 -6.53 -10.65 4.83
N ASN A 67 -5.29 -10.16 4.63
CA ASN A 67 -4.79 -9.78 3.31
C ASN A 67 -4.74 -10.97 2.37
N TRP A 68 -4.28 -12.12 2.84
CA TRP A 68 -4.17 -13.34 2.04
C TRP A 68 -5.53 -13.92 1.69
N GLU A 69 -6.52 -13.80 2.59
CA GLU A 69 -7.91 -14.13 2.30
C GLU A 69 -8.46 -13.24 1.18
N ALA A 70 -8.20 -11.92 1.25
CA ALA A 70 -8.59 -10.96 0.23
C ALA A 70 -7.89 -11.22 -1.11
N ILE A 71 -6.58 -11.50 -1.11
CA ILE A 71 -5.78 -11.82 -2.29
C ILE A 71 -6.33 -13.05 -3.00
N MET A 72 -6.64 -14.11 -2.25
CA MET A 72 -7.26 -15.33 -2.80
C MET A 72 -8.64 -15.04 -3.39
N TYR A 73 -9.47 -14.28 -2.68
CA TYR A 73 -10.80 -13.90 -3.14
C TYR A 73 -10.75 -13.09 -4.45
N ALA A 74 -9.85 -12.11 -4.54
CA ALA A 74 -9.69 -11.26 -5.72
C ALA A 74 -9.45 -12.08 -7.00
N SER A 75 -8.56 -13.03 -6.92
CA SER A 75 -8.26 -13.94 -8.04
C SER A 75 -9.44 -14.85 -8.35
N ALA A 76 -10.01 -15.52 -7.33
CA ALA A 76 -11.14 -16.44 -7.51
C ALA A 76 -12.37 -15.74 -8.15
N LYS A 77 -12.57 -14.47 -7.83
CA LYS A 77 -13.69 -13.67 -8.38
C LYS A 77 -13.31 -12.82 -9.59
N LYS A 78 -12.08 -12.96 -10.09
CA LYS A 78 -11.55 -12.21 -11.25
C LYS A 78 -11.80 -10.71 -11.10
N VAL A 79 -11.40 -10.16 -9.95
CA VAL A 79 -11.51 -8.72 -9.67
C VAL A 79 -10.38 -8.00 -10.40
N ASP A 80 -10.54 -7.82 -11.69
CA ASP A 80 -9.52 -7.34 -12.64
C ASP A 80 -9.51 -5.82 -12.84
N ASN A 81 -10.30 -5.11 -12.05
CA ASN A 81 -10.36 -3.64 -12.00
C ASN A 81 -9.70 -3.07 -10.73
N ILE A 82 -8.79 -3.83 -10.12
CA ILE A 82 -7.99 -3.39 -8.96
C ILE A 82 -6.50 -3.43 -9.28
N ILE A 83 -5.78 -2.44 -8.78
CA ILE A 83 -4.32 -2.38 -8.75
C ILE A 83 -3.92 -2.21 -7.28
N ALA A 84 -3.29 -3.23 -6.72
CA ALA A 84 -2.71 -3.17 -5.38
C ALA A 84 -1.24 -2.82 -5.47
N THR A 85 -0.81 -1.78 -4.78
CA THR A 85 0.59 -1.36 -4.69
C THR A 85 1.11 -1.68 -3.31
N ILE A 86 2.25 -2.33 -3.23
CA ILE A 86 2.92 -2.71 -1.98
C ILE A 86 4.22 -1.92 -1.87
N ASP A 87 4.36 -1.15 -0.81
CA ASP A 87 5.60 -0.49 -0.42
C ASP A 87 6.52 -1.52 0.25
N VAL A 88 7.48 -2.03 -0.53
CA VAL A 88 8.42 -3.08 -0.10
C VAL A 88 9.69 -2.39 0.36
N ASN A 89 9.68 -1.89 1.58
CA ASN A 89 10.82 -1.19 2.20
C ASN A 89 11.59 -2.07 3.21
N GLY A 90 11.12 -3.28 3.48
CA GLY A 90 11.76 -4.21 4.40
C GLY A 90 11.71 -3.78 5.87
N LYS A 91 10.90 -2.79 6.23
CA LYS A 91 10.86 -2.21 7.57
C LYS A 91 9.44 -2.16 8.11
N GLN A 92 9.33 -2.34 9.42
CA GLN A 92 8.12 -2.13 10.20
C GLN A 92 8.48 -1.53 11.55
N ILE A 93 7.48 -1.23 12.39
CA ILE A 93 7.69 -0.48 13.64
C ILE A 93 8.67 -1.19 14.60
N ASP A 94 8.69 -2.51 14.62
CA ASP A 94 9.47 -3.32 15.57
C ASP A 94 10.81 -3.82 15.02
N GLY A 95 11.13 -3.55 13.75
CA GLY A 95 12.38 -4.01 13.14
C GLY A 95 12.29 -4.17 11.63
N SER A 96 13.17 -4.97 11.06
CA SER A 96 13.03 -5.41 9.68
C SER A 96 11.91 -6.45 9.56
N THR A 97 11.25 -6.50 8.38
CA THR A 97 10.22 -7.53 8.13
C THR A 97 10.79 -8.94 8.22
N ASP A 98 12.07 -9.13 7.87
CA ASP A 98 12.74 -10.43 7.95
C ASP A 98 13.06 -10.88 9.38
N GLU A 99 13.31 -9.94 10.29
CA GLU A 99 13.54 -10.28 11.71
C GLU A 99 12.23 -10.51 12.46
N VAL A 100 11.18 -9.76 12.14
CA VAL A 100 9.90 -9.85 12.85
C VAL A 100 9.08 -11.05 12.38
N LEU A 101 8.81 -11.13 11.07
CA LEU A 101 8.09 -12.26 10.45
C LEU A 101 8.44 -12.35 8.97
N PRO A 102 9.41 -13.19 8.57
CA PRO A 102 9.86 -13.30 7.19
C PRO A 102 8.76 -13.64 6.21
N MET A 103 8.55 -12.80 5.21
CA MET A 103 7.51 -13.01 4.20
C MET A 103 7.99 -13.81 2.99
N GLY A 104 9.32 -13.99 2.83
CA GLY A 104 9.88 -14.61 1.63
C GLY A 104 9.54 -13.82 0.36
N SER A 105 9.44 -14.49 -0.78
CA SER A 105 9.12 -13.82 -2.05
C SER A 105 7.65 -13.42 -2.12
N LEU A 106 7.36 -12.13 -1.99
CA LEU A 106 6.01 -11.59 -2.20
C LEU A 106 5.55 -11.82 -3.63
N LYS A 107 6.43 -11.64 -4.63
CA LYS A 107 6.12 -11.92 -6.02
C LYS A 107 5.59 -13.33 -6.22
N ALA A 108 6.36 -14.33 -5.77
CA ALA A 108 5.96 -15.73 -5.93
C ALA A 108 4.64 -16.03 -5.22
N LYS A 109 4.37 -15.41 -4.07
CA LYS A 109 3.11 -15.58 -3.35
C LYS A 109 1.93 -15.01 -4.13
N PHE A 110 2.00 -13.75 -4.59
CA PHE A 110 0.93 -13.14 -5.39
C PHE A 110 0.70 -13.90 -6.71
N GLU A 111 1.76 -14.31 -7.39
CA GLU A 111 1.67 -15.12 -8.61
C GLU A 111 1.00 -16.48 -8.34
N ALA A 112 1.33 -17.15 -7.23
CA ALA A 112 0.70 -18.41 -6.82
C ALA A 112 -0.79 -18.26 -6.51
N PHE A 113 -1.21 -17.07 -6.03
CA PHE A 113 -2.62 -16.74 -5.88
C PHE A 113 -3.29 -16.27 -7.19
N GLY A 114 -2.57 -16.23 -8.31
CA GLY A 114 -3.13 -15.92 -9.63
C GLY A 114 -3.20 -14.43 -9.98
N TRP A 115 -2.44 -13.59 -9.32
CA TRP A 115 -2.30 -12.17 -9.66
C TRP A 115 -1.26 -11.97 -10.76
N ASP A 116 -1.42 -10.92 -11.56
CA ASP A 116 -0.34 -10.40 -12.39
C ASP A 116 0.51 -9.46 -11.51
N VAL A 117 1.83 -9.68 -11.50
CA VAL A 117 2.75 -8.97 -10.60
C VAL A 117 3.78 -8.18 -11.41
N LEU A 118 3.97 -6.94 -11.04
CA LEU A 118 5.03 -6.05 -11.54
C LEU A 118 5.96 -5.70 -10.40
N GLU A 119 7.25 -5.65 -10.66
CA GLU A 119 8.25 -5.13 -9.73
C GLU A 119 8.81 -3.82 -10.27
N VAL A 120 8.94 -2.82 -9.42
CA VAL A 120 9.56 -1.53 -9.70
C VAL A 120 10.73 -1.39 -8.73
N GLU A 121 11.94 -1.63 -9.24
CA GLU A 121 13.16 -1.65 -8.42
C GLU A 121 13.51 -0.27 -7.86
N GLU A 122 13.27 0.79 -8.63
CA GLU A 122 13.48 2.18 -8.20
C GLU A 122 12.18 2.76 -7.65
N GLY A 123 11.67 2.16 -6.57
CA GLY A 123 10.35 2.47 -5.99
C GLY A 123 10.23 3.87 -5.37
N ASN A 124 11.33 4.61 -5.21
CA ASN A 124 11.33 6.02 -4.82
C ASN A 124 11.47 6.98 -6.02
N ASP A 125 11.69 6.47 -7.24
CA ASP A 125 11.76 7.29 -8.45
C ASP A 125 10.36 7.47 -9.06
N ILE A 126 9.93 8.74 -9.23
CA ILE A 126 8.57 9.05 -9.70
C ILE A 126 8.32 8.59 -11.14
N GLU A 127 9.33 8.63 -12.01
CA GLU A 127 9.18 8.22 -13.40
C GLU A 127 9.06 6.69 -13.49
N ALA A 128 9.83 5.96 -12.69
CA ALA A 128 9.71 4.50 -12.58
C ALA A 128 8.32 4.09 -12.05
N ILE A 129 7.82 4.78 -11.03
CA ILE A 129 6.47 4.55 -10.47
C ILE A 129 5.39 4.81 -11.54
N LEU A 130 5.48 5.92 -12.28
CA LEU A 130 4.52 6.26 -13.33
C LEU A 130 4.53 5.24 -14.47
N ALA A 131 5.71 4.77 -14.88
CA ALA A 131 5.86 3.70 -15.88
C ALA A 131 5.24 2.38 -15.39
N GLY A 132 5.50 2.01 -14.13
CA GLY A 132 4.90 0.85 -13.48
C GLY A 132 3.38 0.92 -13.44
N LEU A 133 2.83 2.07 -13.04
CA LEU A 133 1.38 2.31 -13.02
C LEU A 133 0.76 2.26 -14.42
N ALA A 134 1.43 2.79 -15.43
CA ALA A 134 0.96 2.72 -16.83
C ALA A 134 0.91 1.27 -17.31
N THR A 135 1.93 0.48 -16.99
CA THR A 135 1.98 -0.95 -17.30
C THR A 135 0.87 -1.70 -16.58
N ALA A 136 0.70 -1.48 -15.26
CA ALA A 136 -0.36 -2.11 -14.48
C ALA A 136 -1.75 -1.84 -15.05
N LYS A 137 -2.03 -0.59 -15.43
CA LYS A 137 -3.30 -0.21 -16.09
C LYS A 137 -3.54 -1.02 -17.37
N SER A 138 -2.51 -1.30 -18.16
CA SER A 138 -2.64 -2.06 -19.39
C SER A 138 -2.98 -3.55 -19.15
N LEU A 139 -2.74 -4.06 -17.94
CA LEU A 139 -3.05 -5.43 -17.52
C LEU A 139 -4.46 -5.57 -16.96
N THR A 140 -5.11 -4.48 -16.53
CA THR A 140 -6.47 -4.55 -15.98
C THR A 140 -7.51 -4.96 -17.03
N GLY A 141 -8.65 -5.48 -16.58
CA GLY A 141 -9.73 -5.93 -17.44
C GLY A 141 -9.48 -7.27 -18.15
N LYS A 142 -8.46 -8.01 -17.76
CA LYS A 142 -8.05 -9.29 -18.38
C LYS A 142 -8.34 -10.52 -17.51
N GLY A 143 -9.18 -10.35 -16.50
CA GLY A 143 -9.63 -11.46 -15.64
C GLY A 143 -8.70 -11.76 -14.48
N LYS A 144 -7.63 -10.96 -14.26
CA LYS A 144 -6.72 -11.09 -13.12
C LYS A 144 -6.56 -9.75 -12.40
N PRO A 145 -6.48 -9.75 -11.07
CA PRO A 145 -6.05 -8.58 -10.32
C PRO A 145 -4.56 -8.31 -10.56
N VAL A 146 -4.13 -7.04 -10.38
CA VAL A 146 -2.76 -6.60 -10.62
C VAL A 146 -2.12 -6.13 -9.31
N CYS A 147 -0.89 -6.56 -9.06
CA CYS A 147 -0.05 -6.12 -7.94
C CYS A 147 1.20 -5.42 -8.48
N ILE A 148 1.58 -4.30 -7.85
CA ILE A 148 2.86 -3.63 -8.05
C ILE A 148 3.64 -3.75 -6.75
N LEU A 149 4.84 -4.29 -6.80
CA LEU A 149 5.80 -4.28 -5.71
C LEU A 149 6.77 -3.12 -5.96
N LEU A 150 6.72 -2.10 -5.10
CA LEU A 150 7.65 -0.96 -5.14
C LEU A 150 8.78 -1.22 -4.16
N HIS A 151 9.99 -1.46 -4.65
CA HIS A 151 11.17 -1.58 -3.82
C HIS A 151 11.65 -0.18 -3.43
N THR A 152 11.42 0.19 -2.17
CA THR A 152 11.65 1.54 -1.66
C THR A 152 12.67 1.54 -0.52
N GLU A 153 13.19 2.70 -0.21
CA GLU A 153 13.97 2.94 1.01
C GLU A 153 13.17 3.87 1.94
N MET A 154 12.93 3.43 3.17
CA MET A 154 12.31 4.26 4.21
C MET A 154 13.22 5.45 4.52
N GLY A 155 12.65 6.66 4.51
CA GLY A 155 13.41 7.89 4.76
C GLY A 155 14.28 8.34 3.60
N ASN A 156 14.02 7.84 2.37
CA ASN A 156 14.78 8.17 1.17
C ASN A 156 15.00 9.68 1.01
N GLY A 157 16.25 10.06 0.75
CA GLY A 157 16.67 11.45 0.62
C GLY A 157 17.06 12.15 1.93
N VAL A 158 16.93 11.47 3.08
CA VAL A 158 17.35 11.97 4.39
C VAL A 158 18.32 10.98 5.02
N ASP A 159 19.61 11.29 5.00
CA ASP A 159 20.71 10.37 5.35
C ASP A 159 20.61 9.75 6.74
N PHE A 160 20.18 10.52 7.74
CA PHE A 160 19.99 10.01 9.10
C PHE A 160 18.69 9.20 9.30
N MET A 161 17.81 9.14 8.29
CA MET A 161 16.57 8.35 8.34
C MET A 161 16.67 7.03 7.56
N MET A 162 17.52 6.95 6.54
CA MET A 162 17.69 5.76 5.72
C MET A 162 18.27 4.57 6.48
N HIS A 163 18.04 3.37 5.97
CA HIS A 163 18.62 2.09 6.44
C HIS A 163 18.25 1.67 7.87
N THR A 164 17.22 2.31 8.47
CA THR A 164 16.76 1.99 9.84
C THR A 164 15.24 2.05 9.93
N HIS A 165 14.65 1.24 10.80
CA HIS A 165 13.22 1.30 11.15
C HIS A 165 12.89 2.37 12.20
N ALA A 166 13.90 3.01 12.82
CA ALA A 166 13.73 3.91 13.96
C ALA A 166 12.87 5.15 13.64
N TRP A 167 12.69 5.46 12.36
CA TRP A 167 11.90 6.60 11.89
C TRP A 167 10.48 6.26 11.48
N HIS A 168 10.07 4.99 11.63
CA HIS A 168 8.71 4.58 11.38
C HIS A 168 7.74 5.30 12.34
N GLY A 169 7.00 6.27 11.83
CA GLY A 169 6.05 7.07 12.61
C GLY A 169 6.66 8.11 13.55
N LYS A 170 7.95 8.41 13.44
CA LYS A 170 8.67 9.42 14.24
C LYS A 170 8.96 10.68 13.40
N ALA A 171 8.71 11.86 13.97
CA ALA A 171 9.09 13.12 13.35
C ALA A 171 10.52 13.53 13.75
N PRO A 172 11.27 14.23 12.88
CA PRO A 172 12.53 14.86 13.25
C PRO A 172 12.30 15.97 14.30
N ASN A 173 13.29 16.26 15.12
CA ASN A 173 13.31 17.41 15.99
C ASN A 173 13.71 18.69 15.21
N ASP A 174 13.66 19.87 15.87
CA ASP A 174 13.93 21.15 15.20
C ASP A 174 15.35 21.25 14.64
N GLU A 175 16.35 20.67 15.31
CA GLU A 175 17.74 20.65 14.85
C GLU A 175 17.90 19.73 13.61
N GLN A 176 17.28 18.57 13.63
CA GLN A 176 17.27 17.63 12.51
C GLN A 176 16.49 18.15 11.30
N LEU A 177 15.47 18.99 11.53
CA LEU A 177 14.71 19.64 10.46
C LEU A 177 15.47 20.79 9.82
N ALA A 178 16.37 21.44 10.57
CA ALA A 178 17.16 22.59 10.11
C ALA A 178 18.39 22.19 9.27
N ASN A 179 18.83 20.94 9.37
CA ASN A 179 19.95 20.37 8.62
C ASN A 179 19.45 19.68 7.34
#